data_edf9298d61010679836270a51beda8cc
#
_entry.id   edf9298d61010679836270a51beda8cc
#
_cell.length_a   1.000
_cell.length_b   1.000
_cell.length_c   1.000
_cell.angle_alpha   90.00
_cell.angle_beta   90.00
_cell.angle_gamma   90.00
#
_symmetry.space_group_name_H-M   'P 1'
#
loop_
_entity.id
_entity.type
_entity.pdbx_description
1 polymer ?
#
loop_
_entity_poly.entity_id
_entity_poly.type
_entity_poly.pdbx_seq_one_letter_code
_entity_poly.pdbx_strand_id
1 'polypeptide(L)'
;MTPSNEPKIYLLPNLMTAGNLFCGFAATLRIIDAAILIAKGQETGSLYHEAIAFILGACVFDLLDGRLARLGGHESPFGREFDSLADIISFGIAPALLVYQIVLRDFLRTGWLIAFFFLLCGGLRLARFNCVAASGGDKPEKDFCGFPIPAAAGLIASLTLFMLWL
;
A
#
# COMPACT_ATOMS: atom_id res chain seq x y z
N MET A 1 -30.45 15.83 -25.72
CA MET A 1 -29.75 14.60 -25.28
C MET A 1 -28.57 15.04 -24.42
N THR A 2 -28.69 15.00 -23.11
CA THR A 2 -27.59 15.25 -22.19
C THR A 2 -26.61 14.08 -22.32
N PRO A 3 -25.29 14.31 -22.52
CA PRO A 3 -24.32 13.23 -22.53
C PRO A 3 -24.38 12.51 -21.17
N SER A 4 -24.53 11.19 -21.20
CA SER A 4 -24.51 10.35 -20.02
C SER A 4 -23.17 10.51 -19.31
N ASN A 5 -23.20 11.13 -18.13
CA ASN A 5 -22.02 11.37 -17.28
C ASN A 5 -21.68 10.10 -16.47
N GLU A 6 -21.72 8.94 -17.15
CA GLU A 6 -21.34 7.68 -16.49
C GLU A 6 -19.83 7.61 -16.37
N PRO A 7 -19.32 7.23 -15.18
CA PRO A 7 -17.88 7.10 -14.96
C PRO A 7 -17.33 6.01 -15.90
N LYS A 8 -16.45 6.40 -16.82
CA LYS A 8 -15.78 5.44 -17.72
C LYS A 8 -14.83 4.58 -16.87
N ILE A 9 -15.12 3.29 -16.83
CA ILE A 9 -14.28 2.30 -16.15
C ILE A 9 -13.30 1.74 -17.18
N TYR A 10 -12.02 1.99 -16.98
CA TYR A 10 -10.95 1.44 -17.82
C TYR A 10 -10.45 0.14 -17.23
N LEU A 11 -10.65 -0.97 -17.95
CA LEU A 11 -10.43 -2.31 -17.42
C LEU A 11 -8.95 -2.57 -17.10
N LEU A 12 -8.03 -2.17 -17.96
CA LEU A 12 -6.62 -2.53 -17.84
C LEU A 12 -5.92 -1.87 -16.62
N PRO A 13 -6.02 -0.54 -16.39
CA PRO A 13 -5.49 0.07 -15.18
C PRO A 13 -6.11 -0.54 -13.91
N ASN A 14 -7.44 -0.67 -13.87
CA ASN A 14 -8.12 -1.23 -12.70
C ASN A 14 -7.73 -2.69 -12.41
N LEU A 15 -7.34 -3.47 -13.43
CA LEU A 15 -6.82 -4.82 -13.24
C LEU A 15 -5.44 -4.80 -12.56
N MET A 16 -4.58 -3.84 -12.90
CA MET A 16 -3.28 -3.68 -12.22
C MET A 16 -3.47 -3.24 -10.77
N THR A 17 -4.37 -2.28 -10.51
CA THR A 17 -4.76 -1.89 -9.15
C THR A 17 -5.34 -3.06 -8.35
N ALA A 18 -6.15 -3.93 -8.99
CA ALA A 18 -6.62 -5.16 -8.36
C ALA A 18 -5.46 -6.13 -8.04
N GLY A 19 -4.44 -6.19 -8.88
CA GLY A 19 -3.19 -6.94 -8.63
C GLY A 19 -2.41 -6.38 -7.44
N ASN A 20 -2.29 -5.04 -7.33
CA ASN A 20 -1.73 -4.36 -6.17
C ASN A 20 -2.49 -4.76 -4.91
N LEU A 21 -3.82 -4.62 -4.90
CA LEU A 21 -4.69 -4.98 -3.79
C LEU A 21 -4.55 -6.47 -3.39
N PHE A 22 -4.50 -7.37 -4.38
CA PHE A 22 -4.29 -8.80 -4.14
C PHE A 22 -2.97 -9.06 -3.44
N CYS A 23 -1.89 -8.44 -3.88
CA CYS A 23 -0.59 -8.58 -3.25
C CYS A 23 -0.60 -8.07 -1.80
N GLY A 24 -1.20 -6.90 -1.53
CA GLY A 24 -1.33 -6.37 -0.17
C GLY A 24 -2.15 -7.28 0.74
N PHE A 25 -3.25 -7.82 0.24
CA PHE A 25 -4.06 -8.78 0.96
C PHE A 25 -3.31 -10.09 1.25
N ALA A 26 -2.62 -10.65 0.24
CA ALA A 26 -1.81 -11.86 0.40
C ALA A 26 -0.68 -11.64 1.42
N ALA A 27 0.01 -10.50 1.37
CA ALA A 27 1.03 -10.14 2.36
C ALA A 27 0.45 -10.14 3.78
N THR A 28 -0.72 -9.52 3.96
CA THR A 28 -1.40 -9.47 5.26
C THR A 28 -1.74 -10.86 5.78
N LEU A 29 -2.24 -11.77 4.92
CA LEU A 29 -2.51 -13.15 5.29
C LEU A 29 -1.23 -13.89 5.73
N ARG A 30 -0.12 -13.75 5.00
CA ARG A 30 1.16 -14.38 5.38
C ARG A 30 1.69 -13.88 6.74
N ILE A 31 1.51 -12.60 7.04
CA ILE A 31 1.88 -12.03 8.34
C ILE A 31 1.01 -12.62 9.46
N ILE A 32 -0.28 -12.77 9.23
CA ILE A 32 -1.21 -13.38 10.20
C ILE A 32 -0.86 -14.86 10.43
N ASP A 33 -0.62 -15.62 9.35
CA ASP A 33 -0.22 -17.03 9.43
C ASP A 33 1.07 -17.18 10.25
N ALA A 34 2.07 -16.32 10.00
CA ALA A 34 3.31 -16.30 10.77
C ALA A 34 3.05 -16.01 12.26
N ALA A 35 2.19 -15.06 12.58
CA ALA A 35 1.81 -14.74 13.95
C ALA A 35 1.13 -15.91 14.67
N ILE A 36 0.29 -16.67 13.97
CA ILE A 36 -0.37 -17.88 14.48
C ILE A 36 0.66 -19.01 14.77
N LEU A 37 1.64 -19.20 13.87
CA LEU A 37 2.69 -20.20 14.05
C LEU A 37 3.55 -19.87 15.28
N ILE A 38 3.95 -18.60 15.45
CA ILE A 38 4.69 -18.14 16.62
C ILE A 38 3.90 -18.40 17.91
N ALA A 39 2.59 -18.12 17.89
CA ALA A 39 1.73 -18.37 19.06
C ALA A 39 1.64 -19.86 19.42
N LYS A 40 1.86 -20.76 18.46
CA LYS A 40 1.94 -22.21 18.66
C LYS A 40 3.34 -22.72 18.99
N GLY A 41 4.33 -21.86 19.11
CA GLY A 41 5.74 -22.23 19.33
C GLY A 41 6.38 -22.90 18.12
N GLN A 42 5.88 -22.66 16.93
CA GLN A 42 6.39 -23.19 15.66
C GLN A 42 7.22 -22.13 14.92
N GLU A 43 8.16 -22.59 14.11
CA GLU A 43 8.94 -21.71 13.25
C GLU A 43 8.07 -21.11 12.14
N THR A 44 8.30 -19.86 11.81
CA THR A 44 7.56 -19.14 10.75
C THR A 44 8.00 -19.51 9.33
N GLY A 45 9.13 -20.20 9.18
CA GLY A 45 9.69 -20.58 7.89
C GLY A 45 9.89 -19.38 6.97
N SER A 46 9.34 -19.47 5.75
CA SER A 46 9.45 -18.42 4.70
C SER A 46 8.35 -17.36 4.76
N LEU A 47 7.36 -17.46 5.67
CA LEU A 47 6.14 -16.64 5.61
C LEU A 47 6.41 -15.12 5.62
N TYR A 48 7.36 -14.65 6.42
CA TYR A 48 7.73 -13.23 6.40
C TYR A 48 8.43 -12.83 5.11
N HIS A 49 9.26 -13.70 4.53
CA HIS A 49 9.89 -13.44 3.23
C HIS A 49 8.84 -13.39 2.11
N GLU A 50 7.84 -14.26 2.15
CA GLU A 50 6.70 -14.24 1.23
C GLU A 50 5.89 -12.95 1.38
N ALA A 51 5.60 -12.53 2.61
CA ALA A 51 4.91 -11.27 2.86
C ALA A 51 5.67 -10.06 2.28
N ILE A 52 6.98 -10.00 2.50
CA ILE A 52 7.86 -8.96 1.94
C ILE A 52 7.83 -9.01 0.41
N ALA A 53 7.93 -10.20 -0.19
CA ALA A 53 7.87 -10.36 -1.64
C ALA A 53 6.53 -9.87 -2.22
N PHE A 54 5.41 -10.12 -1.52
CA PHE A 54 4.11 -9.58 -1.92
C PHE A 54 4.03 -8.06 -1.79
N ILE A 55 4.56 -7.44 -0.72
CA ILE A 55 4.62 -5.97 -0.59
C ILE A 55 5.43 -5.35 -1.74
N LEU A 56 6.59 -5.93 -2.07
CA LEU A 56 7.39 -5.47 -3.19
C LEU A 56 6.70 -5.71 -4.55
N GLY A 57 5.97 -6.82 -4.68
CA GLY A 57 5.12 -7.10 -5.84
C GLY A 57 4.00 -6.06 -6.01
N ALA A 58 3.38 -5.63 -4.91
CA ALA A 58 2.39 -4.56 -4.92
C ALA A 58 2.98 -3.25 -5.46
N CYS A 59 4.23 -2.90 -5.07
CA CYS A 59 4.92 -1.71 -5.61
C CYS A 59 5.12 -1.80 -7.14
N VAL A 60 5.35 -3.00 -7.69
CA VAL A 60 5.47 -3.18 -9.14
C VAL A 60 4.13 -2.95 -9.83
N PHE A 61 3.03 -3.49 -9.30
CA PHE A 61 1.69 -3.28 -9.85
C PHE A 61 1.27 -1.82 -9.80
N ASP A 62 1.50 -1.11 -8.69
CA ASP A 62 1.26 0.33 -8.53
C ASP A 62 2.05 1.18 -9.54
N LEU A 63 3.33 0.85 -9.77
CA LEU A 63 4.12 1.54 -10.80
C LEU A 63 3.60 1.30 -12.22
N LEU A 64 3.06 0.11 -12.48
CA LEU A 64 2.53 -0.26 -13.79
C LEU A 64 1.19 0.44 -14.06
N ASP A 65 0.25 0.43 -13.12
CA ASP A 65 -1.06 1.09 -13.31
C ASP A 65 -0.91 2.60 -13.44
N GLY A 66 -0.08 3.25 -12.61
CA GLY A 66 0.22 4.66 -12.72
C GLY A 66 0.89 5.07 -14.06
N ARG A 67 1.72 4.19 -14.65
CA ARG A 67 2.27 4.41 -15.99
C ARG A 67 1.23 4.21 -17.08
N LEU A 68 0.43 3.15 -17.00
CA LEU A 68 -0.61 2.83 -17.98
C LEU A 68 -1.69 3.92 -18.01
N ALA A 69 -2.13 4.41 -16.86
CA ALA A 69 -3.09 5.50 -16.75
C ALA A 69 -2.59 6.78 -17.45
N ARG A 70 -1.32 7.14 -17.21
CA ARG A 70 -0.70 8.33 -17.84
C ARG A 70 -0.50 8.20 -19.34
N LEU A 71 -0.05 7.04 -19.82
CA LEU A 71 0.17 6.80 -21.26
C LEU A 71 -1.15 6.74 -22.04
N GLY A 72 -2.22 6.25 -21.42
CA GLY A 72 -3.52 6.11 -22.05
C GLY A 72 -4.40 7.36 -21.97
N GLY A 73 -4.04 8.38 -21.20
CA GLY A 73 -4.93 9.53 -20.91
C GLY A 73 -6.24 9.11 -20.23
N HIS A 74 -6.24 8.00 -19.50
CA HIS A 74 -7.43 7.29 -19.05
C HIS A 74 -7.56 7.33 -17.51
N GLU A 75 -7.29 8.46 -16.90
CA GLU A 75 -7.57 8.65 -15.47
C GLU A 75 -9.08 8.82 -15.27
N SER A 76 -9.71 7.85 -14.60
CA SER A 76 -11.09 7.98 -14.17
C SER A 76 -11.16 8.33 -12.68
N PRO A 77 -12.17 9.10 -12.22
CA PRO A 77 -12.39 9.34 -10.81
C PRO A 77 -12.49 8.04 -10.00
N PHE A 78 -13.17 7.03 -10.56
CA PHE A 78 -13.28 5.70 -9.94
C PHE A 78 -11.91 5.02 -9.78
N GLY A 79 -11.08 5.02 -10.83
CA GLY A 79 -9.75 4.40 -10.79
C GLY A 79 -8.86 5.01 -9.70
N ARG A 80 -8.88 6.33 -9.55
CA ARG A 80 -8.12 7.04 -8.51
C ARG A 80 -8.53 6.67 -7.08
N GLU A 81 -9.84 6.59 -6.83
CA GLU A 81 -10.34 6.18 -5.52
C GLU A 81 -10.03 4.71 -5.23
N PHE A 82 -10.18 3.83 -6.23
CA PHE A 82 -9.87 2.42 -6.10
C PHE A 82 -8.38 2.19 -5.85
N ASP A 83 -7.51 2.92 -6.53
CA ASP A 83 -6.06 2.92 -6.34
C ASP A 83 -5.68 3.33 -4.90
N SER A 84 -6.26 4.42 -4.41
CA SER A 84 -6.03 4.87 -3.03
C SER A 84 -6.47 3.84 -1.98
N LEU A 85 -7.55 3.09 -2.23
CA LEU A 85 -7.99 2.01 -1.35
C LEU A 85 -7.03 0.81 -1.40
N ALA A 86 -6.53 0.46 -2.59
CA ALA A 86 -5.54 -0.59 -2.75
C ALA A 86 -4.23 -0.23 -2.03
N ASP A 87 -3.76 1.01 -2.18
CA ASP A 87 -2.55 1.53 -1.57
C ASP A 87 -2.58 1.51 -0.05
N ILE A 88 -3.72 1.87 0.56
CA ILE A 88 -3.89 1.79 2.02
C ILE A 88 -3.67 0.37 2.53
N ILE A 89 -4.14 -0.63 1.80
CA ILE A 89 -3.99 -2.03 2.20
C ILE A 89 -2.56 -2.50 1.97
N SER A 90 -2.02 -2.25 0.78
CA SER A 90 -0.72 -2.78 0.35
C SER A 90 0.47 -2.06 0.98
N PHE A 91 0.37 -0.74 1.15
CA PHE A 91 1.47 0.12 1.62
C PHE A 91 1.21 0.77 2.97
N GLY A 92 -0.01 0.65 3.48
CA GLY A 92 -0.36 1.08 4.83
C GLY A 92 -0.43 -0.11 5.79
N ILE A 93 -1.43 -0.97 5.62
CA ILE A 93 -1.75 -2.05 6.57
C ILE A 93 -0.67 -3.14 6.56
N ALA A 94 -0.32 -3.70 5.39
CA ALA A 94 0.62 -4.82 5.31
C ALA A 94 2.00 -4.48 5.92
N PRO A 95 2.69 -3.38 5.57
CA PRO A 95 3.98 -3.05 6.18
C PRO A 95 3.86 -2.63 7.65
N ALA A 96 2.75 -2.00 8.07
CA ALA A 96 2.52 -1.68 9.48
C ALA A 96 2.41 -2.95 10.33
N LEU A 97 1.67 -3.96 9.85
CA LEU A 97 1.55 -5.26 10.52
C LEU A 97 2.87 -6.03 10.50
N LEU A 98 3.61 -5.98 9.39
CA LEU A 98 4.90 -6.64 9.27
C LEU A 98 5.88 -6.12 10.33
N VAL A 99 6.06 -4.81 10.39
CA VAL A 99 6.97 -4.18 11.38
C VAL A 99 6.49 -4.38 12.81
N TYR A 100 5.18 -4.36 13.02
CA TYR A 100 4.60 -4.65 14.33
C TYR A 100 4.96 -6.05 14.80
N GLN A 101 4.78 -7.07 13.97
CA GLN A 101 5.02 -8.46 14.35
C GLN A 101 6.51 -8.78 14.57
N ILE A 102 7.41 -8.18 13.79
CA ILE A 102 8.83 -8.52 13.82
C ILE A 102 9.61 -7.64 14.81
N VAL A 103 9.27 -6.34 14.90
CA VAL A 103 10.08 -5.37 15.67
C VAL A 103 9.33 -4.78 16.83
N LEU A 104 8.07 -4.37 16.67
CA LEU A 104 7.36 -3.56 17.65
C LEU A 104 6.60 -4.38 18.68
N ARG A 105 6.47 -5.68 18.50
CA ARG A 105 5.74 -6.57 19.42
C ARG A 105 6.31 -6.55 20.84
N ASP A 106 7.62 -6.42 20.97
CA ASP A 106 8.31 -6.40 22.26
C ASP A 106 8.08 -5.09 23.05
N PHE A 107 7.61 -4.04 22.38
CA PHE A 107 7.30 -2.74 22.98
C PHE A 107 5.89 -2.65 23.58
N LEU A 108 5.29 -3.77 23.95
CA LEU A 108 4.01 -3.88 24.68
C LEU A 108 2.92 -2.90 24.17
N ARG A 109 2.70 -1.79 24.92
CA ARG A 109 1.61 -0.84 24.67
C ARG A 109 1.92 0.25 23.64
N THR A 110 3.18 0.48 23.31
CA THR A 110 3.58 1.55 22.37
C THR A 110 3.77 1.03 20.96
N GLY A 111 4.06 -0.27 20.78
CA GLY A 111 4.33 -0.84 19.46
C GLY A 111 3.17 -0.70 18.48
N TRP A 112 1.95 -1.04 18.89
CA TRP A 112 0.77 -0.91 18.01
C TRP A 112 0.40 0.55 17.70
N LEU A 113 0.69 1.48 18.63
CA LEU A 113 0.49 2.91 18.39
C LEU A 113 1.44 3.41 17.30
N ILE A 114 2.70 3.00 17.31
CA ILE A 114 3.69 3.38 16.27
C ILE A 114 3.24 2.84 14.91
N ALA A 115 2.83 1.57 14.85
CA ALA A 115 2.30 0.97 13.62
C ALA A 115 1.04 1.69 13.12
N PHE A 116 0.13 2.06 14.03
CA PHE A 116 -1.06 2.85 13.72
C PHE A 116 -0.72 4.24 13.18
N PHE A 117 0.23 4.96 13.78
CA PHE A 117 0.65 6.26 13.29
C PHE A 117 1.24 6.22 11.89
N PHE A 118 2.00 5.17 11.56
CA PHE A 118 2.46 4.95 10.18
C PHE A 118 1.28 4.85 9.20
N LEU A 119 0.30 3.99 9.52
CA LEU A 119 -0.91 3.82 8.72
C LEU A 119 -1.71 5.12 8.62
N LEU A 120 -1.90 5.83 9.74
CA LEU A 120 -2.65 7.09 9.80
C LEU A 120 -2.01 8.17 8.92
N CYS A 121 -0.69 8.37 9.03
CA CYS A 121 0.05 9.33 8.21
C CYS A 121 -0.06 9.01 6.72
N GLY A 122 0.03 7.72 6.35
CA GLY A 122 -0.18 7.25 4.99
C GLY A 122 -1.58 7.58 4.47
N GLY A 123 -2.62 7.26 5.25
CA GLY A 123 -4.01 7.53 4.89
C GLY A 123 -4.32 9.02 4.76
N LEU A 124 -3.85 9.86 5.70
CA LEU A 124 -4.02 11.31 5.63
C LEU A 124 -3.33 11.91 4.40
N ARG A 125 -2.17 11.38 4.04
CA ARG A 125 -1.45 11.82 2.85
C ARG A 125 -2.23 11.50 1.57
N LEU A 126 -2.77 10.28 1.42
CA LEU A 126 -3.61 9.89 0.27
C LEU A 126 -4.87 10.74 0.19
N ALA A 127 -5.57 10.91 1.31
CA ALA A 127 -6.77 11.73 1.38
C ALA A 127 -6.49 13.17 0.96
N ARG A 128 -5.38 13.78 1.45
CA ARG A 128 -4.98 15.13 1.03
C ARG A 128 -4.72 15.21 -0.46
N PHE A 129 -3.99 14.24 -1.02
CA PHE A 129 -3.69 14.20 -2.45
C PHE A 129 -4.97 14.14 -3.30
N ASN A 130 -5.93 13.28 -2.92
CA ASN A 130 -7.21 13.15 -3.62
C ASN A 130 -8.04 14.43 -3.53
N CYS A 131 -8.09 15.08 -2.36
CA CYS A 131 -8.80 16.36 -2.20
C CYS A 131 -8.22 17.46 -3.09
N VAL A 132 -6.90 17.58 -3.16
CA VAL A 132 -6.23 18.59 -4.01
C VAL A 132 -6.50 18.30 -5.49
N ALA A 133 -6.42 17.05 -5.90
CA ALA A 133 -6.71 16.64 -7.28
C ALA A 133 -8.18 16.87 -7.68
N ALA A 134 -9.13 16.71 -6.74
CA ALA A 134 -10.55 16.96 -6.98
C ALA A 134 -10.90 18.45 -7.04
N SER A 135 -10.14 19.31 -6.37
CA SER A 135 -10.41 20.76 -6.29
C SER A 135 -10.04 21.55 -7.56
N GLY A 136 -9.55 20.90 -8.62
CA GLY A 136 -9.25 21.55 -9.91
C GLY A 136 -8.19 22.65 -9.82
N GLY A 137 -7.29 22.57 -8.85
CA GLY A 137 -6.23 23.55 -8.63
C GLY A 137 -5.30 23.61 -9.84
N ASP A 138 -5.40 24.69 -10.60
CA ASP A 138 -4.78 24.97 -11.89
C ASP A 138 -3.26 25.25 -11.83
N LYS A 139 -2.58 24.67 -10.87
CA LYS A 139 -1.10 24.65 -10.86
C LYS A 139 -0.65 23.31 -10.28
N PRO A 140 0.06 22.48 -11.06
CA PRO A 140 0.89 21.48 -10.45
C PRO A 140 1.92 22.25 -9.60
N GLU A 141 1.76 22.26 -8.27
CA GLU A 141 2.87 22.59 -7.40
C GLU A 141 4.00 21.64 -7.80
N LYS A 142 5.04 22.19 -8.41
CA LYS A 142 6.22 21.45 -8.88
C LYS A 142 6.98 20.80 -7.72
N ASP A 143 6.60 21.09 -6.50
CA ASP A 143 7.23 20.59 -5.30
C ASP A 143 6.45 19.36 -4.79
N PHE A 144 7.11 18.22 -4.95
CA PHE A 144 6.63 16.94 -4.44
C PHE A 144 6.60 16.98 -2.89
N CYS A 145 5.45 17.30 -2.31
CA CYS A 145 5.33 17.48 -0.88
C CYS A 145 5.18 16.13 -0.16
N GLY A 146 6.27 15.58 0.35
CA GLY A 146 6.30 14.40 1.19
C GLY A 146 6.82 13.12 0.51
N PHE A 147 7.07 12.08 1.32
CA PHE A 147 7.62 10.80 0.86
C PHE A 147 6.51 9.89 0.31
N PRO A 148 6.63 9.27 -0.89
CA PRO A 148 5.61 8.40 -1.46
C PRO A 148 5.30 7.20 -0.55
N ILE A 149 4.01 6.81 -0.44
CA ILE A 149 3.60 5.69 0.41
C ILE A 149 4.22 4.36 -0.07
N PRO A 150 4.25 4.03 -1.38
CA PRO A 150 4.94 2.83 -1.85
C PRO A 150 6.44 2.81 -1.51
N ALA A 151 7.11 3.96 -1.58
CA ALA A 151 8.51 4.06 -1.21
C ALA A 151 8.74 3.87 0.31
N ALA A 152 7.83 4.38 1.15
CA ALA A 152 7.86 4.15 2.59
C ALA A 152 7.66 2.66 2.93
N ALA A 153 6.70 2.01 2.28
CA ALA A 153 6.46 0.57 2.42
C ALA A 153 7.66 -0.25 1.95
N GLY A 154 8.26 0.10 0.81
CA GLY A 154 9.48 -0.53 0.31
C GLY A 154 10.67 -0.39 1.26
N LEU A 155 10.85 0.79 1.87
CA LEU A 155 11.88 1.00 2.88
C LEU A 155 11.68 0.12 4.11
N ILE A 156 10.45 0.06 4.65
CA ILE A 156 10.09 -0.80 5.78
C ILE A 156 10.33 -2.28 5.42
N ALA A 157 9.87 -2.72 4.25
CA ALA A 157 10.04 -4.09 3.79
C ALA A 157 11.52 -4.46 3.67
N SER A 158 12.36 -3.57 3.12
CA SER A 158 13.80 -3.78 2.98
C SER A 158 14.53 -3.82 4.33
N LEU A 159 14.20 -2.91 5.25
CA LEU A 159 14.76 -2.93 6.60
C LEU A 159 14.36 -4.18 7.38
N THR A 160 13.11 -4.60 7.24
CA THR A 160 12.61 -5.82 7.88
C THR A 160 13.30 -7.06 7.32
N LEU A 161 13.52 -7.11 6.00
CA LEU A 161 14.27 -8.19 5.36
C LEU A 161 15.71 -8.25 5.89
N PHE A 162 16.34 -7.11 6.05
CA PHE A 162 17.68 -7.02 6.64
C PHE A 162 17.72 -7.53 8.09
N MET A 163 16.72 -7.18 8.90
CA MET A 163 16.58 -7.67 10.28
C MET A 163 16.36 -9.18 10.36
N LEU A 164 15.68 -9.78 9.39
CA LEU A 164 15.48 -11.23 9.32
C LEU A 164 16.74 -11.99 8.88
N TRP A 165 17.68 -11.30 8.24
CA TRP A 165 18.92 -11.89 7.77
C TRP A 165 20.05 -11.86 8.84
N LEU A 166 20.00 -10.94 9.80
CA LEU A 166 20.91 -10.85 10.96
C LEU A 166 20.63 -11.89 12.02
#